data_154dfc07cfdec7e13065383ec05d2c7f
#
_entry.id   154dfc07cfdec7e13065383ec05d2c7f
#
_cell.length_a   1.000
_cell.length_b   1.000
_cell.length_c   1.000
_cell.angle_alpha   90.00
_cell.angle_beta   90.00
_cell.angle_gamma   90.00
#
_symmetry.space_group_name_H-M   'P 1'
#
loop_
_entity.id
_entity.type
_entity.pdbx_description
1 polymer ?
#
loop_
_entity_poly.entity_id
_entity_poly.type
_entity_poly.pdbx_seq_one_letter_code
_entity_poly.pdbx_strand_id
1 'polypeptide(L)'
;PVSLRYSVVSKTKGFGQGAVPGEEFEEFGRDMAESEKAIKYLEDAGYDMFNCDNGTYDAWYWAHPPVYMDQNCNLEDVKHIKKFTSKPVVCAGKMDPAVAAAEIAAGNIDALGMARQNLVDPEWVNKILEDRLEDIKPCINCHNGCFNFSKSKSTANTQSLEDSLHLARCALTPPTMQHNKYKIVPTKKPKKVAIIGAGIGGLEAALVLKQRGHMPVIFEKNDFVGGIYVTAAEMSFKQEDKALIKWYKRQIAKYDIEINFNTDIADAASLLRDFDEVIITIGARPKTLRVPGFEKCIDFTDLLITNKGGEKIVFFGGGQSSCEAAYEMVLQGKKPVIVEFANDLINTPGTCLANSSFLREMLAFKEVPVYLEHSICEIGDGYVMVKPNNGDEPFKVECDSVVNGLGFVPNMMYSSKKSFHIHKIGTCVKWGN
;
A
#
# COMPACT_ATOMS: atom_id res chain seq x y z
N PRO A 1 3.74 17.39 32.45
CA PRO A 1 3.43 15.98 32.18
C PRO A 1 4.43 15.40 31.17
N VAL A 2 4.83 14.16 31.39
CA VAL A 2 5.78 13.43 30.55
C VAL A 2 5.08 12.19 29.97
N SER A 3 5.03 12.09 28.66
CA SER A 3 4.48 10.91 27.95
C SER A 3 5.62 10.04 27.44
N LEU A 4 5.46 8.73 27.58
CA LEU A 4 6.40 7.75 27.06
C LEU A 4 5.76 6.93 25.94
N ARG A 5 6.48 6.78 24.79
CA ARG A 5 6.19 5.73 23.84
C ARG A 5 6.63 4.40 24.44
N TYR A 6 5.69 3.47 24.62
CA TYR A 6 5.91 2.22 25.34
C TYR A 6 5.54 1.03 24.45
N SER A 7 6.55 0.25 24.04
CA SER A 7 6.31 -1.03 23.39
C SER A 7 5.95 -2.07 24.47
N VAL A 8 4.76 -2.61 24.42
CA VAL A 8 4.26 -3.56 25.43
C VAL A 8 4.99 -4.88 25.32
N VAL A 9 5.02 -5.49 24.14
CA VAL A 9 5.76 -6.72 23.85
C VAL A 9 6.67 -6.47 22.65
N SER A 10 7.90 -6.94 22.72
CA SER A 10 8.90 -6.72 21.67
C SER A 10 8.56 -7.45 20.37
N LYS A 11 7.89 -8.61 20.45
CA LYS A 11 7.52 -9.47 19.33
C LYS A 11 8.75 -9.88 18.48
N THR A 12 9.89 -10.09 19.16
CA THR A 12 11.20 -10.34 18.56
C THR A 12 11.67 -11.75 18.91
N LYS A 13 11.93 -12.58 17.92
CA LYS A 13 12.45 -13.96 18.08
C LYS A 13 13.96 -14.08 17.88
N GLY A 14 14.62 -12.98 17.55
CA GLY A 14 16.06 -12.89 17.34
C GLY A 14 16.47 -11.57 16.74
N PHE A 15 17.77 -11.34 16.59
CA PHE A 15 18.30 -10.11 15.99
C PHE A 15 17.85 -9.98 14.52
N GLY A 16 17.19 -8.88 14.19
CA GLY A 16 16.63 -8.63 12.85
C GLY A 16 15.44 -9.52 12.48
N GLN A 17 14.83 -10.23 13.43
CA GLN A 17 13.75 -11.17 13.18
C GLN A 17 12.57 -10.91 14.12
N GLY A 18 11.45 -10.52 13.55
CA GLY A 18 10.17 -10.41 14.27
C GLY A 18 9.36 -11.70 14.20
N ALA A 19 8.45 -11.89 15.13
CA ALA A 19 7.45 -12.95 15.06
C ALA A 19 6.19 -12.46 14.34
N VAL A 20 5.75 -13.18 13.31
CA VAL A 20 4.54 -12.83 12.57
C VAL A 20 3.28 -13.22 13.34
N PRO A 21 2.11 -12.61 13.06
CA PRO A 21 0.85 -13.01 13.70
C PRO A 21 0.58 -14.52 13.56
N GLY A 22 0.27 -15.16 14.72
CA GLY A 22 -0.04 -16.59 14.77
C GLY A 22 1.20 -17.51 14.89
N GLU A 23 2.41 -16.97 14.89
CA GLU A 23 3.63 -17.74 15.11
C GLU A 23 3.84 -17.96 16.62
N GLU A 24 4.10 -19.21 17.01
CA GLU A 24 4.60 -19.54 18.36
C GLU A 24 6.11 -19.34 18.39
N PHE A 25 6.60 -18.53 19.33
CA PHE A 25 8.02 -18.20 19.43
C PHE A 25 8.44 -17.95 20.89
N GLU A 26 9.72 -18.07 21.16
CA GLU A 26 10.33 -17.60 22.40
C GLU A 26 10.68 -16.11 22.26
N GLU A 27 10.18 -15.27 23.16
CA GLU A 27 10.42 -13.82 23.10
C GLU A 27 11.87 -13.52 23.51
N PHE A 28 12.64 -12.98 22.57
CA PHE A 28 14.03 -12.60 22.80
C PHE A 28 14.17 -11.23 23.45
N GLY A 29 13.18 -10.38 23.28
CA GLY A 29 13.11 -9.04 23.89
C GLY A 29 12.28 -9.03 25.16
N ARG A 30 11.50 -7.95 25.34
CA ARG A 30 10.60 -7.82 26.48
C ARG A 30 9.32 -8.60 26.23
N ASP A 31 9.03 -9.52 27.12
CA ASP A 31 7.75 -10.23 27.18
C ASP A 31 6.70 -9.46 27.99
N MET A 32 5.50 -10.02 28.11
CA MET A 32 4.42 -9.42 28.88
C MET A 32 4.72 -9.36 30.38
N ALA A 33 5.31 -10.40 30.96
CA ALA A 33 5.60 -10.45 32.37
C ALA A 33 6.66 -9.44 32.81
N GLU A 34 7.65 -9.18 31.98
CA GLU A 34 8.60 -8.09 32.18
C GLU A 34 7.92 -6.72 32.00
N SER A 35 7.06 -6.60 30.99
CA SER A 35 6.33 -5.36 30.70
C SER A 35 5.43 -4.92 31.87
N GLU A 36 4.76 -5.87 32.53
CA GLU A 36 3.93 -5.62 33.73
C GLU A 36 4.72 -4.98 34.86
N LYS A 37 5.98 -5.39 35.04
CA LYS A 37 6.89 -4.81 36.04
C LYS A 37 7.43 -3.47 35.59
N ALA A 38 7.85 -3.39 34.34
CA ALA A 38 8.47 -2.22 33.79
C ALA A 38 7.53 -0.99 33.79
N ILE A 39 6.24 -1.17 33.48
CA ILE A 39 5.28 -0.06 33.46
C ILE A 39 5.09 0.55 34.85
N LYS A 40 5.13 -0.27 35.92
CA LYS A 40 5.06 0.20 37.31
C LYS A 40 6.29 1.02 37.69
N TYR A 41 7.49 0.55 37.36
CA TYR A 41 8.72 1.30 37.60
C TYR A 41 8.71 2.66 36.87
N LEU A 42 8.19 2.68 35.66
CA LEU A 42 8.09 3.92 34.86
C LEU A 42 7.05 4.88 35.45
N GLU A 43 5.92 4.39 35.94
CA GLU A 43 4.93 5.19 36.66
C GLU A 43 5.55 5.79 37.95
N ASP A 44 6.23 4.98 38.74
CA ASP A 44 6.91 5.41 39.98
C ASP A 44 8.05 6.41 39.67
N ALA A 45 8.70 6.29 38.52
CA ALA A 45 9.70 7.22 38.04
C ALA A 45 9.12 8.57 37.57
N GLY A 46 7.78 8.70 37.50
CA GLY A 46 7.10 9.98 37.22
C GLY A 46 6.61 10.17 35.80
N TYR A 47 6.46 9.12 34.99
CA TYR A 47 5.75 9.25 33.73
C TYR A 47 4.25 9.42 33.96
N ASP A 48 3.64 10.33 33.21
CA ASP A 48 2.24 10.73 33.38
C ASP A 48 1.29 10.03 32.39
N MET A 49 1.80 9.47 31.29
CA MET A 49 1.01 8.81 30.24
C MET A 49 1.86 7.83 29.44
N PHE A 50 1.26 6.73 29.02
CA PHE A 50 1.88 5.71 28.18
C PHE A 50 1.19 5.62 26.81
N ASN A 51 1.94 5.90 25.74
CA ASN A 51 1.49 5.68 24.36
C ASN A 51 1.97 4.30 23.92
N CYS A 52 1.08 3.33 23.99
CA CYS A 52 1.37 1.90 23.90
C CYS A 52 1.15 1.34 22.49
N ASP A 53 2.07 0.49 22.08
CA ASP A 53 1.99 -0.41 20.93
C ASP A 53 2.84 -1.66 21.19
N ASN A 54 3.12 -2.45 20.15
CA ASN A 54 4.06 -3.58 20.20
C ASN A 54 5.22 -3.36 19.21
N GLY A 55 6.19 -4.25 19.30
CA GLY A 55 7.28 -4.36 18.35
C GLY A 55 8.49 -3.49 18.69
N THR A 56 9.55 -3.80 18.00
CA THR A 56 10.85 -3.12 18.03
C THR A 56 11.33 -2.83 16.61
N TYR A 57 12.58 -2.42 16.43
CA TYR A 57 13.20 -2.34 15.10
C TYR A 57 13.35 -3.71 14.44
N ASP A 58 13.49 -4.79 15.20
CA ASP A 58 13.56 -6.16 14.68
C ASP A 58 12.19 -6.69 14.25
N ALA A 59 11.13 -6.25 14.95
CA ALA A 59 9.74 -6.56 14.64
C ALA A 59 8.97 -5.30 14.17
N TRP A 60 9.53 -4.59 13.19
CA TRP A 60 9.09 -3.27 12.73
C TRP A 60 7.62 -3.20 12.32
N TYR A 61 7.09 -4.29 11.75
CA TYR A 61 5.69 -4.36 11.31
C TYR A 61 4.67 -4.42 12.47
N TRP A 62 5.08 -4.69 13.70
CA TRP A 62 4.23 -4.52 14.88
C TRP A 62 4.19 -3.06 15.36
N ALA A 63 5.34 -2.40 15.37
CA ALA A 63 5.43 -0.98 15.73
C ALA A 63 4.77 -0.07 14.69
N HIS A 64 4.81 -0.48 13.44
CA HIS A 64 4.25 0.24 12.30
C HIS A 64 3.46 -0.70 11.38
N PRO A 65 2.23 -1.14 11.80
CA PRO A 65 1.51 -2.18 11.09
C PRO A 65 1.23 -1.83 9.62
N PRO A 66 1.71 -2.65 8.66
CA PRO A 66 1.40 -2.50 7.24
C PRO A 66 -0.02 -2.97 6.93
N VAL A 67 -0.41 -2.89 5.65
CA VAL A 67 -1.73 -3.32 5.17
C VAL A 67 -2.04 -4.79 5.49
N TYR A 68 -1.02 -5.63 5.57
CA TYR A 68 -1.12 -7.08 5.84
C TYR A 68 -1.49 -7.44 7.28
N MET A 69 -1.24 -6.53 8.22
CA MET A 69 -1.60 -6.73 9.62
C MET A 69 -3.08 -6.42 9.85
N ASP A 70 -3.70 -7.16 10.73
CA ASP A 70 -5.09 -6.92 11.12
C ASP A 70 -5.29 -5.54 11.74
N GLN A 71 -6.49 -5.01 11.62
CA GLN A 71 -6.89 -3.84 12.41
C GLN A 71 -6.86 -4.19 13.90
N ASN A 72 -6.52 -3.20 14.72
CA ASN A 72 -6.44 -3.32 16.17
C ASN A 72 -5.39 -4.37 16.66
N CYS A 73 -4.37 -4.69 15.84
CA CYS A 73 -3.42 -5.77 16.10
C CYS A 73 -2.66 -5.66 17.44
N ASN A 74 -2.57 -4.49 18.05
CA ASN A 74 -1.92 -4.26 19.33
C ASN A 74 -2.91 -4.18 20.52
N LEU A 75 -4.22 -4.18 20.25
CA LEU A 75 -5.24 -3.82 21.25
C LEU A 75 -5.24 -4.73 22.47
N GLU A 76 -5.18 -6.05 22.29
CA GLU A 76 -5.30 -7.00 23.40
C GLU A 76 -4.10 -6.89 24.37
N ASP A 77 -2.88 -6.74 23.84
CA ASP A 77 -1.71 -6.54 24.66
C ASP A 77 -1.77 -5.19 25.42
N VAL A 78 -2.28 -4.14 24.78
CA VAL A 78 -2.45 -2.81 25.40
C VAL A 78 -3.55 -2.82 26.46
N LYS A 79 -4.67 -3.50 26.24
CA LYS A 79 -5.72 -3.70 27.24
C LYS A 79 -5.18 -4.47 28.45
N HIS A 80 -4.32 -5.45 28.22
CA HIS A 80 -3.71 -6.20 29.31
C HIS A 80 -2.82 -5.29 30.16
N ILE A 81 -1.90 -4.56 29.53
CA ILE A 81 -0.95 -3.70 30.25
C ILE A 81 -1.62 -2.53 30.98
N LYS A 82 -2.77 -2.04 30.50
CA LYS A 82 -3.56 -1.02 31.19
C LYS A 82 -3.92 -1.38 32.63
N LYS A 83 -4.08 -2.67 32.94
CA LYS A 83 -4.41 -3.17 34.28
C LYS A 83 -3.28 -2.97 35.30
N PHE A 84 -2.06 -2.66 34.84
CA PHE A 84 -0.85 -2.55 35.67
C PHE A 84 -0.39 -1.11 35.90
N THR A 85 -1.14 -0.13 35.44
CA THR A 85 -0.84 1.30 35.65
C THR A 85 -2.11 2.09 35.96
N SER A 86 -1.98 3.10 36.82
CA SER A 86 -3.04 4.08 37.07
C SER A 86 -3.05 5.21 36.06
N LYS A 87 -2.00 5.32 35.24
CA LYS A 87 -1.83 6.40 34.27
C LYS A 87 -2.65 6.17 33.00
N PRO A 88 -2.99 7.24 32.26
CA PRO A 88 -3.64 7.10 30.98
C PRO A 88 -2.81 6.28 29.99
N VAL A 89 -3.48 5.36 29.29
CA VAL A 89 -2.91 4.50 28.26
C VAL A 89 -3.56 4.82 26.91
N VAL A 90 -2.72 5.19 25.97
CA VAL A 90 -3.10 5.40 24.57
C VAL A 90 -2.80 4.15 23.78
N CYS A 91 -3.74 3.60 23.04
CA CYS A 91 -3.52 2.45 22.17
C CYS A 91 -3.22 2.89 20.74
N ALA A 92 -2.10 2.45 20.18
CA ALA A 92 -1.71 2.73 18.80
C ALA A 92 -1.44 1.43 18.01
N GLY A 93 -1.58 1.50 16.68
CA GLY A 93 -1.31 0.38 15.77
C GLY A 93 -2.53 -0.03 14.96
N LYS A 94 -2.75 0.64 13.82
CA LYS A 94 -3.85 0.34 12.87
C LYS A 94 -5.23 0.23 13.54
N MET A 95 -5.47 1.11 14.52
CA MET A 95 -6.72 1.11 15.30
C MET A 95 -7.90 1.58 14.48
N ASP A 96 -9.03 0.90 14.64
CA ASP A 96 -10.34 1.36 14.16
C ASP A 96 -10.92 2.35 15.18
N PRO A 97 -11.35 3.56 14.76
CA PRO A 97 -11.88 4.57 15.68
C PRO A 97 -13.16 4.15 16.42
N ALA A 98 -14.03 3.34 15.81
CA ALA A 98 -15.27 2.88 16.45
C ALA A 98 -14.95 1.82 17.51
N VAL A 99 -14.02 0.91 17.24
CA VAL A 99 -13.52 -0.05 18.23
C VAL A 99 -12.84 0.69 19.38
N ALA A 100 -11.99 1.66 19.08
CA ALA A 100 -11.33 2.47 20.10
C ALA A 100 -12.34 3.21 21.01
N ALA A 101 -13.38 3.80 20.44
CA ALA A 101 -14.43 4.48 21.19
C ALA A 101 -15.15 3.52 22.16
N ALA A 102 -15.45 2.29 21.73
CA ALA A 102 -16.06 1.27 22.57
C ALA A 102 -15.13 0.84 23.71
N GLU A 103 -13.84 0.65 23.42
CA GLU A 103 -12.85 0.23 24.42
C GLU A 103 -12.53 1.36 25.45
N ILE A 104 -12.58 2.62 25.02
CA ILE A 104 -12.49 3.77 25.93
C ILE A 104 -13.72 3.83 26.83
N ALA A 105 -14.92 3.66 26.28
CA ALA A 105 -16.15 3.62 27.08
C ALA A 105 -16.17 2.48 28.09
N ALA A 106 -15.55 1.35 27.77
CA ALA A 106 -15.38 0.21 28.66
C ALA A 106 -14.24 0.37 29.69
N GLY A 107 -13.42 1.42 29.60
CA GLY A 107 -12.27 1.66 30.47
C GLY A 107 -11.06 0.76 30.21
N ASN A 108 -11.01 0.09 29.06
CA ASN A 108 -9.93 -0.80 28.67
C ASN A 108 -8.69 -0.07 28.13
N ILE A 109 -8.88 1.11 27.57
CA ILE A 109 -7.86 2.10 27.18
C ILE A 109 -8.39 3.49 27.47
N ASP A 110 -7.54 4.51 27.49
CA ASP A 110 -7.96 5.90 27.75
C ASP A 110 -8.02 6.77 26.50
N ALA A 111 -7.27 6.42 25.46
CA ALA A 111 -7.26 7.19 24.23
C ALA A 111 -6.80 6.36 23.02
N LEU A 112 -7.16 6.86 21.84
CA LEU A 112 -6.73 6.36 20.54
C LEU A 112 -5.47 7.08 20.06
N GLY A 113 -4.42 6.31 19.72
CA GLY A 113 -3.22 6.77 19.06
C GLY A 113 -3.32 6.66 17.53
N MET A 114 -3.46 7.78 16.83
CA MET A 114 -3.63 7.80 15.36
C MET A 114 -2.62 8.74 14.71
N ALA A 115 -1.66 8.18 13.94
CA ALA A 115 -0.64 8.98 13.27
C ALA A 115 -0.88 9.10 11.76
N ARG A 116 -0.88 7.97 11.04
CA ARG A 116 -0.93 7.95 9.57
C ARG A 116 -2.24 8.49 8.99
N GLN A 117 -3.36 8.31 9.68
CA GLN A 117 -4.65 8.88 9.28
C GLN A 117 -4.60 10.41 9.28
N ASN A 118 -3.91 11.04 10.24
CA ASN A 118 -3.70 12.49 10.25
C ASN A 118 -2.85 12.99 9.06
N LEU A 119 -1.97 12.13 8.51
CA LEU A 119 -1.18 12.49 7.34
C LEU A 119 -1.99 12.44 6.04
N VAL A 120 -2.94 11.50 5.93
CA VAL A 120 -3.77 11.37 4.73
C VAL A 120 -4.96 12.31 4.73
N ASP A 121 -5.54 12.53 5.91
CA ASP A 121 -6.70 13.42 6.09
C ASP A 121 -6.60 14.16 7.42
N PRO A 122 -5.99 15.34 7.46
CA PRO A 122 -5.84 16.09 8.72
C PRO A 122 -7.18 16.55 9.31
N GLU A 123 -8.24 16.60 8.51
CA GLU A 123 -9.58 17.00 8.93
C GLU A 123 -10.46 15.82 9.41
N TRP A 124 -9.91 14.62 9.51
CA TRP A 124 -10.71 13.42 9.79
C TRP A 124 -11.48 13.50 11.13
N VAL A 125 -10.89 14.10 12.17
CA VAL A 125 -11.55 14.29 13.46
C VAL A 125 -12.72 15.28 13.33
N ASN A 126 -12.52 16.40 12.64
CA ASN A 126 -13.59 17.37 12.38
C ASN A 126 -14.73 16.73 11.58
N LYS A 127 -14.39 15.88 10.60
CA LYS A 127 -15.38 15.14 9.82
C LYS A 127 -16.21 14.18 10.68
N ILE A 128 -15.59 13.52 11.68
CA ILE A 128 -16.33 12.70 12.65
C ILE A 128 -17.29 13.56 13.48
N LEU A 129 -16.80 14.69 14.02
CA LEU A 129 -17.61 15.59 14.84
C LEU A 129 -18.78 16.21 14.08
N GLU A 130 -18.66 16.34 12.76
CA GLU A 130 -19.66 16.90 11.86
C GLU A 130 -20.53 15.80 11.18
N ASP A 131 -20.42 14.54 11.61
CA ASP A 131 -21.11 13.37 11.03
C ASP A 131 -20.89 13.21 9.52
N ARG A 132 -19.67 13.49 9.06
CA ARG A 132 -19.22 13.38 7.66
C ARG A 132 -18.23 12.22 7.46
N LEU A 133 -18.54 11.05 8.01
CA LEU A 133 -17.66 9.88 7.99
C LEU A 133 -17.27 9.46 6.57
N GLU A 134 -18.21 9.62 5.62
CA GLU A 134 -18.00 9.25 4.21
C GLU A 134 -16.99 10.12 3.47
N ASP A 135 -16.73 11.33 3.99
CA ASP A 135 -15.75 12.27 3.44
C ASP A 135 -14.32 11.97 3.92
N ILE A 136 -14.14 11.10 4.91
CA ILE A 136 -12.81 10.75 5.43
C ILE A 136 -12.04 9.95 4.38
N LYS A 137 -10.92 10.50 3.92
CA LYS A 137 -9.99 9.79 3.03
C LYS A 137 -9.22 8.75 3.85
N PRO A 138 -9.33 7.44 3.56
CA PRO A 138 -8.71 6.41 4.40
C PRO A 138 -7.20 6.34 4.20
N CYS A 139 -6.47 6.03 5.27
CA CYS A 139 -5.08 5.59 5.19
C CYS A 139 -5.03 4.12 4.75
N ILE A 140 -4.34 3.83 3.66
CA ILE A 140 -4.21 2.46 3.10
C ILE A 140 -3.02 1.68 3.69
N ASN A 141 -2.37 2.17 4.71
CA ASN A 141 -1.24 1.54 5.40
C ASN A 141 -0.08 1.06 4.48
N CYS A 142 0.13 1.77 3.37
CA CYS A 142 1.13 1.44 2.35
C CYS A 142 2.57 1.77 2.77
N HIS A 143 2.80 2.62 3.76
CA HIS A 143 4.08 3.18 4.21
C HIS A 143 4.90 3.93 3.13
N ASN A 144 4.36 4.13 1.95
CA ASN A 144 5.13 4.61 0.80
C ASN A 144 5.56 6.08 0.96
N GLY A 145 4.67 6.97 1.36
CA GLY A 145 4.99 8.37 1.59
C GLY A 145 5.53 8.67 2.99
N CYS A 146 4.93 8.10 4.04
CA CYS A 146 5.20 8.47 5.42
C CYS A 146 6.54 7.91 5.95
N PHE A 147 6.88 6.65 5.66
CA PHE A 147 8.13 6.05 6.11
C PHE A 147 9.22 6.04 5.06
N ASN A 148 8.87 5.77 3.81
CA ASN A 148 9.84 5.56 2.77
C ASN A 148 10.56 6.86 2.37
N PHE A 149 9.83 7.95 2.17
CA PHE A 149 10.44 9.24 1.86
C PHE A 149 11.24 9.81 3.03
N SER A 150 10.87 9.54 4.27
CA SER A 150 11.64 10.00 5.43
C SER A 150 13.01 9.32 5.56
N LYS A 151 13.15 8.11 5.01
CA LYS A 151 14.38 7.32 5.01
C LYS A 151 15.18 7.38 3.71
N SER A 152 14.52 7.67 2.58
CA SER A 152 15.16 7.64 1.27
C SER A 152 16.09 8.81 1.09
N LYS A 153 17.39 8.55 1.09
CA LYS A 153 18.42 9.54 0.77
C LYS A 153 18.34 10.03 -0.67
N SER A 154 17.82 9.24 -1.60
CA SER A 154 17.85 9.54 -3.03
C SER A 154 16.81 10.58 -3.45
N THR A 155 15.58 10.45 -2.99
CA THR A 155 14.49 11.35 -3.39
C THR A 155 14.43 12.60 -2.49
N ALA A 156 14.72 12.45 -1.20
CA ALA A 156 14.74 13.56 -0.26
C ALA A 156 15.90 14.52 -0.50
N ASN A 157 17.04 14.04 -0.96
CA ASN A 157 18.23 14.87 -1.23
C ASN A 157 18.07 15.84 -2.41
N THR A 158 17.03 15.66 -3.24
CA THR A 158 16.71 16.57 -4.34
C THR A 158 15.68 17.63 -3.95
N GLN A 159 15.12 17.56 -2.75
CA GLN A 159 14.16 18.53 -2.24
C GLN A 159 14.89 19.73 -1.64
N SER A 160 14.33 20.93 -1.87
CA SER A 160 14.84 22.14 -1.23
C SER A 160 14.61 22.11 0.27
N LEU A 161 15.38 22.91 1.03
CA LEU A 161 15.18 23.12 2.46
C LEU A 161 13.75 23.60 2.79
N GLU A 162 13.12 24.31 1.87
CA GLU A 162 11.75 24.81 1.97
C GLU A 162 10.71 23.67 1.92
N ASP A 163 11.04 22.54 1.30
CA ASP A 163 10.22 21.32 1.30
C ASP A 163 10.45 20.45 2.54
N SER A 164 11.20 21.00 3.50
CA SER A 164 11.56 20.32 4.75
C SER A 164 12.28 18.99 4.56
N LEU A 165 13.53 18.97 4.85
CA LEU A 165 14.42 17.83 4.83
C LEU A 165 13.79 16.64 5.58
N HIS A 166 13.61 15.53 4.89
CA HIS A 166 13.22 14.24 5.46
C HIS A 166 11.89 14.19 6.26
N LEU A 167 10.99 15.14 6.05
CA LEU A 167 9.67 15.07 6.67
C LEU A 167 8.81 14.01 5.99
N ALA A 168 7.89 13.44 6.76
CA ALA A 168 6.90 12.50 6.28
C ALA A 168 6.07 13.10 5.13
N ARG A 169 5.69 12.26 4.17
CA ARG A 169 4.78 12.57 3.07
C ARG A 169 3.61 11.59 3.11
N CYS A 170 2.62 11.82 2.31
CA CYS A 170 1.58 10.82 2.06
C CYS A 170 1.50 10.55 0.56
N ALA A 171 1.44 9.28 0.17
CA ALA A 171 1.26 8.90 -1.23
C ALA A 171 -0.10 9.32 -1.79
N LEU A 172 -1.11 9.45 -0.93
CA LEU A 172 -2.48 9.81 -1.29
C LEU A 172 -2.78 11.31 -1.17
N THR A 173 -1.94 12.06 -0.42
CA THR A 173 -2.21 13.46 -0.10
C THR A 173 -0.94 14.28 -0.24
N PRO A 174 -0.63 14.74 -1.47
CA PRO A 174 0.58 15.52 -1.77
C PRO A 174 0.81 16.75 -0.87
N PRO A 175 -0.23 17.48 -0.39
CA PRO A 175 -0.04 18.60 0.52
C PRO A 175 0.57 18.25 1.88
N THR A 176 0.56 16.98 2.30
CA THR A 176 1.14 16.56 3.58
C THR A 176 2.56 17.06 3.74
N MET A 177 2.81 17.86 4.79
CA MET A 177 4.08 18.55 5.06
C MET A 177 4.60 19.45 3.92
N GLN A 178 3.73 19.77 2.94
CA GLN A 178 4.05 20.62 1.78
C GLN A 178 2.88 21.56 1.44
N HIS A 179 2.17 22.02 2.47
CA HIS A 179 0.94 22.78 2.31
C HIS A 179 1.11 24.03 1.42
N ASN A 180 2.18 24.78 1.62
CA ASN A 180 2.42 26.01 0.84
C ASN A 180 2.64 25.73 -0.65
N LYS A 181 3.30 24.63 -0.98
CA LYS A 181 3.61 24.23 -2.37
C LYS A 181 2.39 23.68 -3.10
N TYR A 182 1.58 22.87 -2.42
CA TYR A 182 0.46 22.14 -3.02
C TYR A 182 -0.92 22.65 -2.57
N LYS A 183 -0.98 23.89 -2.04
CA LYS A 183 -2.23 24.52 -1.69
C LYS A 183 -3.16 24.60 -2.91
N ILE A 184 -4.38 24.09 -2.76
CA ILE A 184 -5.38 24.22 -3.78
C ILE A 184 -5.90 25.67 -3.78
N VAL A 185 -5.65 26.37 -4.87
CA VAL A 185 -6.07 27.77 -5.06
C VAL A 185 -7.03 27.81 -6.25
N PRO A 186 -8.24 28.40 -6.07
CA PRO A 186 -9.17 28.57 -7.17
C PRO A 186 -8.57 29.35 -8.34
N THR A 187 -8.85 28.90 -9.55
CA THR A 187 -8.37 29.57 -10.78
C THR A 187 -9.23 30.78 -11.13
N LYS A 188 -8.60 31.80 -11.70
CA LYS A 188 -9.33 32.94 -12.33
C LYS A 188 -9.71 32.66 -13.78
N LYS A 189 -9.20 31.57 -14.38
CA LYS A 189 -9.44 31.19 -15.77
C LYS A 189 -9.84 29.72 -15.82
N PRO A 190 -11.14 29.40 -15.60
CA PRO A 190 -11.64 28.04 -15.74
C PRO A 190 -11.31 27.46 -17.13
N LYS A 191 -10.96 26.18 -17.16
CA LYS A 191 -10.71 25.44 -18.40
C LYS A 191 -11.55 24.17 -18.42
N LYS A 192 -11.94 23.76 -19.62
CA LYS A 192 -12.53 22.45 -19.86
C LYS A 192 -11.40 21.47 -20.11
N VAL A 193 -11.26 20.45 -19.24
CA VAL A 193 -10.12 19.54 -19.24
C VAL A 193 -10.57 18.11 -19.47
N ALA A 194 -10.10 17.48 -20.54
CA ALA A 194 -10.31 16.05 -20.77
C ALA A 194 -9.28 15.23 -19.98
N ILE A 195 -9.74 14.15 -19.34
CA ILE A 195 -8.88 13.19 -18.64
C ILE A 195 -9.09 11.82 -19.26
N ILE A 196 -8.04 11.19 -19.77
CA ILE A 196 -8.10 9.87 -20.38
C ILE A 196 -7.66 8.83 -19.35
N GLY A 197 -8.61 8.03 -18.86
CA GLY A 197 -8.45 7.00 -17.85
C GLY A 197 -8.98 7.39 -16.48
N ALA A 198 -9.88 6.56 -15.91
CA ALA A 198 -10.45 6.70 -14.57
C ALA A 198 -9.70 5.85 -13.51
N GLY A 199 -8.40 5.61 -13.68
CA GLY A 199 -7.54 5.08 -12.63
C GLY A 199 -7.34 6.11 -11.52
N ILE A 200 -6.65 5.72 -10.43
CA ILE A 200 -6.42 6.60 -9.26
C ILE A 200 -5.83 7.95 -9.66
N GLY A 201 -4.88 7.96 -10.60
CA GLY A 201 -4.27 9.22 -11.09
C GLY A 201 -5.27 10.14 -11.79
N GLY A 202 -6.19 9.59 -12.59
CA GLY A 202 -7.23 10.34 -13.27
C GLY A 202 -8.30 10.87 -12.32
N LEU A 203 -8.72 10.05 -11.37
CA LEU A 203 -9.71 10.44 -10.34
C LEU A 203 -9.16 11.55 -9.44
N GLU A 204 -7.93 11.45 -8.97
CA GLU A 204 -7.28 12.51 -8.16
C GLU A 204 -7.12 13.81 -8.98
N ALA A 205 -6.67 13.72 -10.25
CA ALA A 205 -6.55 14.86 -11.12
C ALA A 205 -7.90 15.58 -11.32
N ALA A 206 -8.97 14.82 -11.53
CA ALA A 206 -10.32 15.37 -11.71
C ALA A 206 -10.80 16.10 -10.45
N LEU A 207 -10.60 15.52 -9.26
CA LEU A 207 -10.96 16.15 -7.99
C LEU A 207 -10.20 17.46 -7.77
N VAL A 208 -8.88 17.46 -7.97
CA VAL A 208 -8.05 18.67 -7.82
C VAL A 208 -8.45 19.74 -8.83
N LEU A 209 -8.71 19.38 -10.07
CA LEU A 209 -9.17 20.32 -11.11
C LEU A 209 -10.52 20.94 -10.72
N LYS A 210 -11.48 20.14 -10.28
CA LYS A 210 -12.80 20.62 -9.86
C LYS A 210 -12.70 21.57 -8.65
N GLN A 211 -11.89 21.20 -7.64
CA GLN A 211 -11.63 22.06 -6.46
C GLN A 211 -10.97 23.38 -6.84
N ARG A 212 -10.18 23.40 -7.91
CA ARG A 212 -9.59 24.63 -8.45
C ARG A 212 -10.54 25.43 -9.36
N GLY A 213 -11.75 24.94 -9.62
CA GLY A 213 -12.75 25.61 -10.43
C GLY A 213 -12.63 25.36 -11.94
N HIS A 214 -11.92 24.31 -12.37
CA HIS A 214 -11.93 23.81 -13.74
C HIS A 214 -13.11 22.87 -13.97
N MET A 215 -13.35 22.50 -15.23
CA MET A 215 -14.42 21.61 -15.67
C MET A 215 -13.79 20.30 -16.21
N PRO A 216 -13.45 19.34 -15.35
CA PRO A 216 -12.91 18.05 -15.80
C PRO A 216 -14.02 17.15 -16.36
N VAL A 217 -13.68 16.41 -17.42
CA VAL A 217 -14.50 15.32 -17.98
C VAL A 217 -13.58 14.11 -18.14
N ILE A 218 -13.96 12.96 -17.60
CA ILE A 218 -13.17 11.73 -17.66
C ILE A 218 -13.69 10.84 -18.78
N PHE A 219 -12.79 10.25 -19.54
CA PHE A 219 -13.05 9.22 -20.55
C PHE A 219 -12.41 7.92 -20.08
N GLU A 220 -13.22 6.88 -19.87
CA GLU A 220 -12.76 5.58 -19.39
C GLU A 220 -13.21 4.48 -20.35
N LYS A 221 -12.27 3.62 -20.76
CA LYS A 221 -12.55 2.53 -21.69
C LYS A 221 -13.39 1.40 -21.10
N ASN A 222 -13.33 1.20 -19.78
CA ASN A 222 -14.12 0.22 -19.05
C ASN A 222 -15.43 0.84 -18.55
N ASP A 223 -16.26 0.01 -17.90
CA ASP A 223 -17.52 0.40 -17.25
C ASP A 223 -17.36 0.71 -15.75
N PHE A 224 -16.10 0.77 -15.24
CA PHE A 224 -15.79 1.01 -13.84
C PHE A 224 -14.61 1.96 -13.64
N VAL A 225 -14.51 2.54 -12.45
CA VAL A 225 -13.38 3.39 -12.03
C VAL A 225 -12.40 2.63 -11.14
N GLY A 226 -11.15 3.14 -11.05
CA GLY A 226 -10.08 2.62 -10.22
C GLY A 226 -8.93 1.98 -11.02
N GLY A 227 -9.19 1.57 -12.27
CA GLY A 227 -8.18 0.96 -13.14
C GLY A 227 -7.57 -0.30 -12.51
N ILE A 228 -6.27 -0.53 -12.71
CA ILE A 228 -5.56 -1.69 -12.17
C ILE A 228 -5.54 -1.74 -10.62
N TYR A 229 -5.81 -0.61 -9.96
CA TYR A 229 -5.87 -0.57 -8.50
C TYR A 229 -7.04 -1.40 -7.94
N VAL A 230 -8.11 -1.63 -8.72
CA VAL A 230 -9.20 -2.54 -8.34
C VAL A 230 -8.64 -3.95 -8.15
N THR A 231 -7.86 -4.43 -9.10
CA THR A 231 -7.18 -5.74 -8.99
C THR A 231 -6.25 -5.79 -7.77
N ALA A 232 -5.45 -4.74 -7.55
CA ALA A 232 -4.54 -4.68 -6.40
C ALA A 232 -5.27 -4.68 -5.06
N ALA A 233 -6.48 -4.11 -5.00
CA ALA A 233 -7.32 -4.03 -3.81
C ALA A 233 -8.11 -5.32 -3.52
N GLU A 234 -8.13 -6.31 -4.44
CA GLU A 234 -8.99 -7.50 -4.30
C GLU A 234 -8.56 -8.44 -3.18
N MET A 235 -7.28 -8.46 -2.84
CA MET A 235 -6.74 -9.30 -1.77
C MET A 235 -7.47 -9.08 -0.44
N SER A 236 -7.68 -10.14 0.32
CA SER A 236 -8.55 -10.16 1.52
C SER A 236 -8.10 -9.19 2.61
N PHE A 237 -6.82 -8.96 2.77
CA PHE A 237 -6.22 -8.04 3.75
C PHE A 237 -6.18 -6.56 3.30
N LYS A 238 -6.69 -6.22 2.11
CA LYS A 238 -6.65 -4.84 1.54
C LYS A 238 -7.98 -4.09 1.67
N GLN A 239 -8.60 -4.16 2.84
CA GLN A 239 -9.89 -3.50 3.06
C GLN A 239 -9.81 -1.98 2.94
N GLU A 240 -8.70 -1.37 3.36
CA GLU A 240 -8.50 0.08 3.26
C GLU A 240 -8.31 0.54 1.81
N ASP A 241 -7.72 -0.32 0.95
CA ASP A 241 -7.62 -0.06 -0.49
C ASP A 241 -9.01 -0.09 -1.16
N LYS A 242 -9.86 -1.05 -0.78
CA LYS A 242 -11.27 -1.10 -1.20
C LYS A 242 -12.04 0.13 -0.71
N ALA A 243 -11.79 0.56 0.53
CA ALA A 243 -12.38 1.76 1.08
C ALA A 243 -11.95 3.03 0.32
N LEU A 244 -10.70 3.11 -0.13
CA LEU A 244 -10.19 4.22 -0.94
C LEU A 244 -10.92 4.30 -2.29
N ILE A 245 -11.15 3.18 -2.96
CA ILE A 245 -11.92 3.16 -4.23
C ILE A 245 -13.35 3.67 -3.99
N LYS A 246 -14.00 3.21 -2.90
CA LYS A 246 -15.33 3.68 -2.51
C LYS A 246 -15.33 5.19 -2.23
N TRP A 247 -14.30 5.69 -1.55
CA TRP A 247 -14.14 7.11 -1.29
C TRP A 247 -14.04 7.91 -2.59
N TYR A 248 -13.22 7.50 -3.55
CA TYR A 248 -13.13 8.18 -4.85
C TYR A 248 -14.48 8.20 -5.58
N LYS A 249 -15.20 7.06 -5.62
CA LYS A 249 -16.53 7.00 -6.24
C LYS A 249 -17.50 8.04 -5.63
N ARG A 250 -17.51 8.16 -4.30
CA ARG A 250 -18.34 9.14 -3.59
C ARG A 250 -17.92 10.57 -3.90
N GLN A 251 -16.62 10.85 -3.88
CA GLN A 251 -16.13 12.21 -4.16
C GLN A 251 -16.42 12.64 -5.60
N ILE A 252 -16.24 11.77 -6.58
CA ILE A 252 -16.58 12.04 -7.97
C ILE A 252 -18.07 12.37 -8.11
N ALA A 253 -18.95 11.60 -7.48
CA ALA A 253 -20.39 11.86 -7.45
C ALA A 253 -20.73 13.17 -6.70
N LYS A 254 -20.13 13.40 -5.51
CA LYS A 254 -20.33 14.61 -4.71
C LYS A 254 -19.97 15.90 -5.45
N TYR A 255 -18.92 15.87 -6.25
CA TYR A 255 -18.45 17.01 -7.03
C TYR A 255 -19.10 17.09 -8.43
N ASP A 256 -20.03 16.20 -8.75
CA ASP A 256 -20.67 16.12 -10.06
C ASP A 256 -19.64 16.17 -11.21
N ILE A 257 -18.71 15.21 -11.19
CA ILE A 257 -17.68 15.07 -12.23
C ILE A 257 -18.16 14.07 -13.26
N GLU A 258 -18.26 14.49 -14.49
CA GLU A 258 -18.70 13.68 -15.63
C GLU A 258 -17.69 12.58 -15.97
N ILE A 259 -18.17 11.33 -16.12
CA ILE A 259 -17.38 10.20 -16.63
C ILE A 259 -18.10 9.58 -17.83
N ASN A 260 -17.41 9.52 -18.96
CA ASN A 260 -17.84 8.81 -20.14
C ASN A 260 -17.22 7.41 -20.14
N PHE A 261 -17.99 6.44 -19.66
CA PHE A 261 -17.58 5.03 -19.65
C PHE A 261 -17.63 4.39 -21.03
N ASN A 262 -16.99 3.22 -21.19
CA ASN A 262 -16.92 2.47 -22.44
C ASN A 262 -16.41 3.33 -23.62
N THR A 263 -15.54 4.31 -23.33
CA THR A 263 -15.03 5.27 -24.28
C THR A 263 -13.51 5.18 -24.36
N ASP A 264 -13.03 4.48 -25.38
CA ASP A 264 -11.59 4.37 -25.66
C ASP A 264 -11.16 5.50 -26.61
N ILE A 265 -10.22 6.32 -26.15
CA ILE A 265 -9.68 7.44 -26.90
C ILE A 265 -8.40 7.00 -27.61
N ALA A 266 -8.47 6.79 -28.91
CA ALA A 266 -7.32 6.39 -29.73
C ALA A 266 -6.33 7.54 -30.00
N ASP A 267 -6.81 8.78 -30.11
CA ASP A 267 -6.00 9.99 -30.34
C ASP A 267 -6.35 11.10 -29.34
N ALA A 268 -5.44 11.34 -28.40
CA ALA A 268 -5.61 12.37 -27.39
C ALA A 268 -5.69 13.80 -28.01
N ALA A 269 -5.04 14.04 -29.16
CA ALA A 269 -5.03 15.35 -29.79
C ALA A 269 -6.41 15.70 -30.38
N SER A 270 -7.22 14.72 -30.71
CA SER A 270 -8.57 14.96 -31.23
C SER A 270 -9.47 15.67 -30.22
N LEU A 271 -9.24 15.46 -28.93
CA LEU A 271 -9.99 16.08 -27.85
C LEU A 271 -9.75 17.59 -27.71
N LEU A 272 -8.64 18.12 -28.23
CA LEU A 272 -8.35 19.57 -28.23
C LEU A 272 -9.30 20.39 -29.09
N ARG A 273 -10.21 19.78 -29.83
CA ARG A 273 -11.31 20.49 -30.50
C ARG A 273 -12.37 21.02 -29.53
N ASP A 274 -12.61 20.27 -28.45
CA ASP A 274 -13.70 20.53 -27.52
C ASP A 274 -13.20 20.83 -26.07
N PHE A 275 -11.90 20.64 -25.81
CA PHE A 275 -11.25 20.83 -24.53
C PHE A 275 -10.02 21.73 -24.67
N ASP A 276 -9.78 22.54 -23.63
CA ASP A 276 -8.62 23.43 -23.55
C ASP A 276 -7.32 22.65 -23.24
N GLU A 277 -7.42 21.58 -22.47
CA GLU A 277 -6.29 20.74 -22.02
C GLU A 277 -6.69 19.27 -21.99
N VAL A 278 -5.71 18.39 -22.18
CA VAL A 278 -5.88 16.94 -22.07
C VAL A 278 -4.87 16.37 -21.09
N ILE A 279 -5.33 15.55 -20.15
CA ILE A 279 -4.49 14.82 -19.20
C ILE A 279 -4.60 13.32 -19.50
N ILE A 280 -3.45 12.68 -19.75
CA ILE A 280 -3.35 11.25 -20.05
C ILE A 280 -2.94 10.51 -18.78
N THR A 281 -3.78 9.56 -18.34
CA THR A 281 -3.60 8.76 -17.12
C THR A 281 -3.82 7.27 -17.34
N ILE A 282 -3.42 6.77 -18.50
CA ILE A 282 -3.71 5.41 -18.99
C ILE A 282 -2.90 4.29 -18.32
N GLY A 283 -2.09 4.64 -17.30
CA GLY A 283 -1.42 3.67 -16.47
C GLY A 283 -0.26 2.93 -17.14
N ALA A 284 -0.03 1.70 -16.69
CA ALA A 284 1.05 0.83 -17.14
C ALA A 284 0.50 -0.54 -17.56
N ARG A 285 1.31 -1.30 -18.28
CA ARG A 285 1.01 -2.67 -18.70
C ARG A 285 2.04 -3.64 -18.14
N PRO A 286 1.70 -4.92 -17.97
CA PRO A 286 2.66 -5.93 -17.55
C PRO A 286 3.88 -6.01 -18.46
N LYS A 287 5.06 -6.25 -17.89
CA LYS A 287 6.27 -6.58 -18.66
C LYS A 287 6.10 -7.95 -19.32
N THR A 288 6.74 -8.10 -20.48
CA THR A 288 6.81 -9.38 -21.17
C THR A 288 8.28 -9.78 -21.36
N LEU A 289 8.56 -11.07 -21.36
CA LEU A 289 9.88 -11.63 -21.64
C LEU A 289 9.80 -12.61 -22.81
N ARG A 290 10.96 -12.81 -23.46
CA ARG A 290 11.11 -13.82 -24.52
C ARG A 290 11.52 -15.16 -23.89
N VAL A 291 10.53 -15.82 -23.29
CA VAL A 291 10.67 -17.17 -22.72
C VAL A 291 9.67 -18.06 -23.46
N PRO A 292 10.08 -19.26 -23.93
CA PRO A 292 9.16 -20.22 -24.54
C PRO A 292 7.96 -20.49 -23.65
N GLY A 293 6.73 -20.36 -24.19
CA GLY A 293 5.49 -20.55 -23.45
C GLY A 293 5.04 -19.36 -22.59
N PHE A 294 5.70 -18.20 -22.68
CA PHE A 294 5.33 -17.01 -21.88
C PHE A 294 3.90 -16.53 -22.10
N GLU A 295 3.32 -16.79 -23.26
CA GLU A 295 1.92 -16.50 -23.59
C GLU A 295 0.90 -17.28 -22.74
N LYS A 296 1.35 -18.34 -22.05
CA LYS A 296 0.55 -19.13 -21.10
C LYS A 296 0.46 -18.47 -19.71
N CYS A 297 1.30 -17.45 -19.44
CA CYS A 297 1.20 -16.72 -18.17
C CYS A 297 -0.15 -16.01 -18.06
N ILE A 298 -0.75 -16.11 -16.88
CA ILE A 298 -1.87 -15.27 -16.48
C ILE A 298 -1.36 -14.00 -15.81
N ASP A 299 -2.16 -12.96 -15.79
CA ASP A 299 -1.86 -11.75 -15.04
C ASP A 299 -2.54 -11.74 -13.66
N PHE A 300 -2.28 -10.69 -12.88
CA PHE A 300 -2.92 -10.56 -11.55
C PHE A 300 -4.43 -10.38 -11.62
N THR A 301 -4.98 -9.85 -12.71
CA THR A 301 -6.43 -9.72 -12.87
C THR A 301 -7.07 -11.09 -13.09
N ASP A 302 -6.45 -11.93 -13.92
CA ASP A 302 -6.86 -13.30 -14.10
C ASP A 302 -6.82 -14.10 -12.79
N LEU A 303 -5.76 -13.90 -11.99
CA LEU A 303 -5.60 -14.59 -10.72
C LEU A 303 -6.62 -14.14 -9.66
N LEU A 304 -6.71 -12.83 -9.42
CA LEU A 304 -7.38 -12.27 -8.24
C LEU A 304 -8.87 -11.98 -8.49
N ILE A 305 -9.26 -11.62 -9.71
CA ILE A 305 -10.65 -11.29 -10.04
C ILE A 305 -11.38 -12.48 -10.65
N THR A 306 -10.75 -13.21 -11.57
CA THR A 306 -11.41 -14.32 -12.28
C THR A 306 -11.07 -15.69 -11.72
N ASN A 307 -10.18 -15.76 -10.72
CA ASN A 307 -9.75 -16.97 -10.00
C ASN A 307 -9.27 -18.11 -10.93
N LYS A 308 -8.54 -17.80 -11.99
CA LYS A 308 -8.04 -18.76 -12.99
C LYS A 308 -6.79 -19.55 -12.55
N GLY A 309 -6.23 -19.26 -11.37
CA GLY A 309 -4.90 -19.75 -10.99
C GLY A 309 -4.76 -21.25 -10.68
N GLY A 310 -5.85 -21.98 -10.42
CA GLY A 310 -5.77 -23.38 -9.95
C GLY A 310 -5.28 -23.47 -8.50
N GLU A 311 -4.73 -24.64 -8.11
CA GLU A 311 -4.21 -24.91 -6.76
C GLU A 311 -2.72 -24.61 -6.62
N LYS A 312 -1.90 -25.12 -7.57
CA LYS A 312 -0.44 -24.93 -7.59
C LYS A 312 -0.07 -23.79 -8.52
N ILE A 313 0.41 -22.68 -7.94
CA ILE A 313 0.60 -21.42 -8.67
C ILE A 313 2.06 -20.99 -8.59
N VAL A 314 2.73 -20.85 -9.73
CA VAL A 314 4.11 -20.32 -9.79
C VAL A 314 4.06 -18.84 -10.11
N PHE A 315 4.69 -18.00 -9.25
CA PHE A 315 4.90 -16.59 -9.50
C PHE A 315 6.26 -16.38 -10.17
N PHE A 316 6.26 -15.83 -11.37
CA PHE A 316 7.45 -15.46 -12.12
C PHE A 316 7.90 -14.05 -11.71
N GLY A 317 8.83 -13.97 -10.77
CA GLY A 317 9.31 -12.77 -10.10
C GLY A 317 8.79 -12.64 -8.67
N GLY A 318 9.67 -12.28 -7.74
CA GLY A 318 9.44 -12.15 -6.29
C GLY A 318 9.32 -10.69 -5.82
N GLY A 319 8.80 -9.79 -6.66
CA GLY A 319 8.49 -8.42 -6.27
C GLY A 319 7.35 -8.33 -5.26
N GLN A 320 7.10 -7.14 -4.71
CA GLN A 320 6.07 -6.93 -3.68
C GLN A 320 4.70 -7.47 -4.09
N SER A 321 4.23 -7.20 -5.32
CA SER A 321 2.92 -7.66 -5.79
C SER A 321 2.82 -9.19 -5.85
N SER A 322 3.91 -9.87 -6.23
CA SER A 322 3.95 -11.34 -6.23
C SER A 322 3.92 -11.91 -4.83
N CYS A 323 4.67 -11.32 -3.89
CA CYS A 323 4.67 -11.75 -2.49
C CYS A 323 3.31 -11.52 -1.82
N GLU A 324 2.65 -10.38 -2.09
CA GLU A 324 1.30 -10.10 -1.63
C GLU A 324 0.29 -11.12 -2.18
N ALA A 325 0.35 -11.39 -3.50
CA ALA A 325 -0.57 -12.35 -4.12
C ALA A 325 -0.27 -13.79 -3.67
N ALA A 326 1.00 -14.16 -3.49
CA ALA A 326 1.35 -15.47 -2.93
C ALA A 326 0.81 -15.64 -1.50
N TYR A 327 0.91 -14.60 -0.67
CA TYR A 327 0.31 -14.62 0.67
C TYR A 327 -1.21 -14.76 0.60
N GLU A 328 -1.90 -14.03 -0.28
CA GLU A 328 -3.34 -14.19 -0.52
C GLU A 328 -3.68 -15.64 -0.94
N MET A 329 -2.87 -16.23 -1.82
CA MET A 329 -3.09 -17.64 -2.24
C MET A 329 -2.95 -18.61 -1.08
N VAL A 330 -1.99 -18.38 -0.17
CA VAL A 330 -1.87 -19.17 1.08
C VAL A 330 -3.12 -19.04 1.95
N LEU A 331 -3.64 -17.82 2.11
CA LEU A 331 -4.86 -17.57 2.89
C LEU A 331 -6.08 -18.29 2.28
N GLN A 332 -6.08 -18.50 0.97
CA GLN A 332 -7.09 -19.28 0.25
C GLN A 332 -6.84 -20.79 0.27
N GLY A 333 -5.80 -21.27 0.94
CA GLY A 333 -5.44 -22.69 1.00
C GLY A 333 -4.76 -23.23 -0.25
N LYS A 334 -4.30 -22.36 -1.16
CA LYS A 334 -3.57 -22.72 -2.39
C LYS A 334 -2.07 -22.87 -2.09
N LYS A 335 -1.34 -23.40 -3.07
CA LYS A 335 0.08 -23.74 -2.97
C LYS A 335 0.92 -22.85 -3.91
N PRO A 336 1.23 -21.60 -3.51
CA PRO A 336 2.08 -20.73 -4.29
C PRO A 336 3.56 -21.16 -4.22
N VAL A 337 4.28 -20.89 -5.31
CA VAL A 337 5.75 -21.01 -5.41
C VAL A 337 6.27 -19.72 -6.03
N ILE A 338 7.36 -19.18 -5.54
CA ILE A 338 7.97 -17.96 -6.08
C ILE A 338 9.32 -18.30 -6.72
N VAL A 339 9.54 -17.85 -7.95
CA VAL A 339 10.84 -17.92 -8.66
C VAL A 339 11.33 -16.51 -8.88
N GLU A 340 12.44 -16.14 -8.23
CA GLU A 340 13.03 -14.80 -8.25
C GLU A 340 14.47 -14.83 -8.75
N PHE A 341 14.78 -13.96 -9.71
CA PHE A 341 16.11 -13.82 -10.29
C PHE A 341 17.13 -13.22 -9.30
N ALA A 342 16.70 -12.33 -8.44
CA ALA A 342 17.54 -11.70 -7.42
C ALA A 342 17.83 -12.66 -6.25
N ASN A 343 18.78 -12.26 -5.41
CA ASN A 343 19.18 -13.00 -4.22
C ASN A 343 18.25 -12.76 -3.00
N ASP A 344 17.17 -12.00 -3.16
CA ASP A 344 16.20 -11.74 -2.10
C ASP A 344 14.85 -11.35 -2.70
N LEU A 345 13.77 -11.62 -1.96
CA LEU A 345 12.43 -11.14 -2.27
C LEU A 345 12.32 -9.62 -2.07
N ILE A 346 11.44 -8.99 -2.85
CA ILE A 346 11.14 -7.56 -2.73
C ILE A 346 12.43 -6.71 -2.77
N ASN A 347 13.37 -7.11 -3.60
CA ASN A 347 14.65 -6.41 -3.77
C ASN A 347 14.48 -5.15 -4.64
N THR A 348 13.49 -4.32 -4.30
CA THR A 348 13.18 -3.08 -4.98
C THR A 348 13.55 -1.91 -4.07
N PRO A 349 14.47 -1.03 -4.48
CA PRO A 349 14.81 0.16 -3.70
C PRO A 349 13.58 0.98 -3.37
N GLY A 350 13.45 1.40 -2.13
CA GLY A 350 12.38 2.27 -1.69
C GLY A 350 11.14 1.55 -1.16
N THR A 351 11.13 0.24 -0.98
CA THR A 351 10.09 -0.46 -0.21
C THR A 351 10.32 -0.27 1.29
N CYS A 352 9.27 0.04 2.04
CA CYS A 352 9.37 0.16 3.49
C CYS A 352 9.69 -1.19 4.14
N LEU A 353 10.62 -1.18 5.11
CA LEU A 353 11.03 -2.39 5.81
C LEU A 353 9.85 -3.10 6.49
N ALA A 354 8.89 -2.38 7.07
CA ALA A 354 7.72 -2.98 7.69
C ALA A 354 6.90 -3.85 6.70
N ASN A 355 6.85 -3.45 5.42
CA ASN A 355 6.15 -4.21 4.39
C ASN A 355 6.97 -5.41 3.92
N SER A 356 8.25 -5.19 3.64
CA SER A 356 9.11 -6.24 3.06
C SER A 356 9.48 -7.31 4.08
N SER A 357 9.78 -6.96 5.35
CA SER A 357 10.09 -7.96 6.38
C SER A 357 8.86 -8.79 6.74
N PHE A 358 7.69 -8.15 6.91
CA PHE A 358 6.46 -8.91 7.14
C PHE A 358 6.22 -9.98 6.08
N LEU A 359 6.28 -9.61 4.79
CA LEU A 359 6.00 -10.56 3.71
C LEU A 359 7.05 -11.67 3.65
N ARG A 360 8.34 -11.36 3.82
CA ARG A 360 9.40 -12.39 3.85
C ARG A 360 9.20 -13.38 4.99
N GLU A 361 8.98 -12.86 6.19
CA GLU A 361 8.82 -13.70 7.39
C GLU A 361 7.52 -14.48 7.37
N MET A 362 6.43 -13.87 6.88
CA MET A 362 5.14 -14.56 6.76
C MET A 362 5.18 -15.67 5.69
N LEU A 363 5.79 -15.43 4.53
CA LEU A 363 5.94 -16.45 3.49
C LEU A 363 6.84 -17.60 3.98
N ALA A 364 7.90 -17.30 4.73
CA ALA A 364 8.75 -18.30 5.35
C ALA A 364 7.98 -19.10 6.44
N PHE A 365 7.23 -18.43 7.31
CA PHE A 365 6.39 -19.08 8.33
C PHE A 365 5.32 -19.99 7.72
N LYS A 366 4.78 -19.60 6.55
CA LYS A 366 3.81 -20.41 5.79
C LYS A 366 4.48 -21.44 4.87
N GLU A 367 5.79 -21.61 4.98
CA GLU A 367 6.58 -22.59 4.23
C GLU A 367 6.39 -22.49 2.71
N VAL A 368 6.19 -21.26 2.18
CA VAL A 368 6.06 -21.03 0.74
C VAL A 368 7.42 -21.30 0.08
N PRO A 369 7.50 -22.22 -0.91
CA PRO A 369 8.74 -22.46 -1.62
C PRO A 369 9.19 -21.23 -2.41
N VAL A 370 10.45 -20.80 -2.20
CA VAL A 370 11.05 -19.64 -2.85
C VAL A 370 12.38 -20.06 -3.47
N TYR A 371 12.50 -19.92 -4.79
CA TYR A 371 13.73 -20.14 -5.54
C TYR A 371 14.36 -18.78 -5.84
N LEU A 372 15.29 -18.35 -4.99
CA LEU A 372 16.11 -17.14 -5.20
C LEU A 372 17.28 -17.45 -6.13
N GLU A 373 17.76 -16.43 -6.87
CA GLU A 373 18.82 -16.57 -7.87
C GLU A 373 18.48 -17.62 -8.95
N HIS A 374 17.19 -17.67 -9.31
CA HIS A 374 16.65 -18.56 -10.33
C HIS A 374 15.83 -17.80 -11.36
N SER A 375 15.72 -18.35 -12.55
CA SER A 375 14.88 -17.83 -13.63
C SER A 375 14.00 -18.94 -14.20
N ILE A 376 12.86 -18.58 -14.75
CA ILE A 376 12.04 -19.50 -15.55
C ILE A 376 12.55 -19.42 -16.98
N CYS A 377 12.99 -20.55 -17.55
CA CYS A 377 13.52 -20.65 -18.90
C CYS A 377 12.54 -21.28 -19.92
N GLU A 378 11.50 -21.95 -19.44
CA GLU A 378 10.40 -22.50 -20.26
C GLU A 378 9.12 -22.60 -19.45
N ILE A 379 7.98 -22.40 -20.08
CA ILE A 379 6.64 -22.59 -19.50
C ILE A 379 5.90 -23.62 -20.36
N GLY A 380 5.75 -24.81 -19.81
CA GLY A 380 5.05 -25.93 -20.44
C GLY A 380 3.58 -26.03 -20.02
N ASP A 381 2.92 -27.12 -20.44
CA ASP A 381 1.58 -27.45 -19.99
C ASP A 381 1.66 -28.19 -18.65
N GLY A 382 1.25 -27.52 -17.58
CA GLY A 382 1.30 -28.06 -16.22
C GLY A 382 2.68 -28.00 -15.55
N TYR A 383 3.66 -27.23 -16.06
CA TYR A 383 4.97 -27.08 -15.45
C TYR A 383 5.72 -25.83 -15.89
N VAL A 384 6.75 -25.47 -15.13
CA VAL A 384 7.82 -24.56 -15.55
C VAL A 384 9.17 -25.25 -15.43
N MET A 385 10.11 -24.87 -16.31
CA MET A 385 11.54 -25.19 -16.14
C MET A 385 12.22 -24.03 -15.42
N VAL A 386 12.77 -24.33 -14.26
CA VAL A 386 13.47 -23.36 -13.40
C VAL A 386 14.96 -23.58 -13.54
N LYS A 387 15.70 -22.52 -13.86
CA LYS A 387 17.16 -22.55 -14.08
C LYS A 387 17.87 -21.75 -12.99
N PRO A 388 18.81 -22.34 -12.25
CA PRO A 388 19.70 -21.64 -11.34
C PRO A 388 20.61 -20.66 -12.08
N ASN A 389 20.88 -19.49 -11.50
CA ASN A 389 21.77 -18.46 -12.11
C ASN A 389 23.25 -18.83 -12.04
N ASN A 390 23.61 -19.81 -11.21
CA ASN A 390 24.99 -20.35 -11.10
C ASN A 390 25.42 -21.22 -12.27
N GLY A 391 24.51 -21.54 -13.19
CA GLY A 391 24.77 -22.34 -14.37
C GLY A 391 24.45 -23.83 -14.24
N ASP A 392 23.91 -24.27 -13.11
CA ASP A 392 23.43 -25.64 -12.93
C ASP A 392 22.29 -25.97 -13.89
N GLU A 393 22.04 -27.26 -14.08
CA GLU A 393 21.00 -27.77 -14.98
C GLU A 393 19.60 -27.33 -14.53
N PRO A 394 18.72 -26.94 -15.46
CA PRO A 394 17.33 -26.61 -15.17
C PRO A 394 16.57 -27.81 -14.61
N PHE A 395 15.65 -27.56 -13.72
CA PHE A 395 14.76 -28.57 -13.15
C PHE A 395 13.29 -28.19 -13.32
N LYS A 396 12.42 -29.19 -13.29
CA LYS A 396 11.00 -29.05 -13.50
C LYS A 396 10.27 -28.73 -12.18
N VAL A 397 9.38 -27.72 -12.20
CA VAL A 397 8.40 -27.44 -11.13
C VAL A 397 7.00 -27.59 -11.72
N GLU A 398 6.19 -28.49 -11.15
CA GLU A 398 4.81 -28.71 -11.58
C GLU A 398 3.90 -27.61 -11.05
N CYS A 399 3.00 -27.10 -11.88
CA CYS A 399 2.03 -26.06 -11.52
C CYS A 399 0.79 -26.10 -12.41
N ASP A 400 -0.33 -25.59 -11.91
CA ASP A 400 -1.55 -25.41 -12.69
C ASP A 400 -1.50 -24.11 -13.50
N SER A 401 -0.79 -23.11 -13.00
CA SER A 401 -0.65 -21.81 -13.66
C SER A 401 0.64 -21.09 -13.30
N VAL A 402 1.02 -20.16 -14.19
CA VAL A 402 2.15 -19.25 -13.99
C VAL A 402 1.64 -17.81 -14.01
N VAL A 403 1.92 -17.06 -12.96
CA VAL A 403 1.54 -15.64 -12.85
C VAL A 403 2.71 -14.77 -13.27
N ASN A 404 2.47 -13.85 -14.18
CA ASN A 404 3.43 -12.85 -14.60
C ASN A 404 3.65 -11.79 -13.50
N GLY A 405 4.63 -12.00 -12.64
CA GLY A 405 5.05 -11.12 -11.54
C GLY A 405 6.23 -10.20 -11.86
N LEU A 406 6.62 -10.04 -13.12
CA LEU A 406 7.80 -9.29 -13.56
C LEU A 406 7.68 -7.76 -13.42
N GLY A 407 6.55 -7.29 -12.95
CA GLY A 407 6.23 -5.86 -12.81
C GLY A 407 5.68 -5.25 -14.08
N PHE A 408 5.72 -3.92 -14.15
CA PHE A 408 5.01 -3.16 -15.18
C PHE A 408 5.93 -2.19 -15.92
N VAL A 409 5.50 -1.78 -17.09
CA VAL A 409 6.12 -0.70 -17.87
C VAL A 409 5.07 0.34 -18.23
N PRO A 410 5.44 1.63 -18.35
CA PRO A 410 4.52 2.69 -18.77
C PRO A 410 3.77 2.33 -20.05
N ASN A 411 2.47 2.63 -20.08
CA ASN A 411 1.70 2.46 -21.30
C ASN A 411 1.98 3.64 -22.25
N MET A 412 2.69 3.35 -23.36
CA MET A 412 3.18 4.35 -24.30
C MET A 412 2.23 4.56 -25.52
N MET A 413 0.96 4.21 -25.40
CA MET A 413 -0.01 4.24 -26.51
C MET A 413 -0.10 5.56 -27.26
N TYR A 414 0.24 6.68 -26.62
CA TYR A 414 0.23 7.99 -27.26
C TYR A 414 1.65 8.44 -27.56
N SER A 415 2.02 8.41 -28.84
CA SER A 415 3.32 8.89 -29.30
C SER A 415 3.48 10.40 -29.07
N SER A 416 4.70 10.78 -28.88
CA SER A 416 5.22 12.04 -28.38
C SER A 416 5.10 13.23 -29.33
N LYS A 417 3.98 13.58 -29.90
CA LYS A 417 3.82 14.96 -30.38
C LYS A 417 3.70 15.85 -29.16
N LYS A 418 4.78 16.55 -28.81
CA LYS A 418 4.78 17.53 -27.71
C LYS A 418 3.75 18.61 -28.04
N SER A 419 2.61 18.56 -27.38
CA SER A 419 1.67 19.68 -27.36
C SER A 419 1.76 20.30 -25.97
N PHE A 420 1.78 21.62 -25.86
CA PHE A 420 1.73 22.35 -24.60
C PHE A 420 0.41 22.12 -23.84
N HIS A 421 -0.60 21.58 -24.50
CA HIS A 421 -1.94 21.31 -23.94
C HIS A 421 -2.21 19.83 -23.64
N ILE A 422 -1.22 18.95 -23.81
CA ILE A 422 -1.34 17.51 -23.51
C ILE A 422 -0.33 17.13 -22.44
N HIS A 423 -0.84 16.69 -21.30
CA HIS A 423 -0.07 16.32 -20.12
C HIS A 423 -0.16 14.82 -19.85
N LYS A 424 0.94 14.23 -19.41
CA LYS A 424 0.97 12.82 -18.96
C LYS A 424 1.26 12.77 -17.47
N ILE A 425 0.51 12.01 -16.71
CA ILE A 425 0.73 11.85 -15.26
C ILE A 425 0.57 10.39 -14.83
N GLY A 426 1.09 10.07 -13.65
CA GLY A 426 1.00 8.73 -13.09
C GLY A 426 1.92 7.71 -13.77
N THR A 427 1.55 6.45 -13.69
CA THR A 427 2.38 5.32 -14.14
C THR A 427 2.52 5.21 -15.67
N CYS A 428 1.79 6.00 -16.45
CA CYS A 428 2.03 6.12 -17.89
C CYS A 428 3.25 7.00 -18.24
N VAL A 429 3.83 7.71 -17.27
CA VAL A 429 5.07 8.48 -17.44
C VAL A 429 6.27 7.68 -16.98
N LYS A 430 6.17 7.18 -15.74
CA LYS A 430 7.20 6.38 -15.11
C LYS A 430 6.52 5.42 -14.13
N TRP A 431 6.90 4.17 -14.18
CA TRP A 431 6.52 3.24 -13.12
C TRP A 431 7.19 3.70 -11.82
N GLY A 432 6.39 4.09 -10.86
CA GLY A 432 6.88 4.41 -9.52
C GLY A 432 6.94 3.14 -8.67
N ASN A 433 7.94 3.10 -7.81
CA ASN A 433 7.99 2.09 -6.75
C ASN A 433 6.98 2.43 -5.67
#